data_b4ac572ab8c0ccb22a8b0808b7693a2f
#
_entry.id   b4ac572ab8c0ccb22a8b0808b7693a2f
#
_cell.length_a   1.000
_cell.length_b   1.000
_cell.length_c   1.000
_cell.angle_alpha   90.00
_cell.angle_beta   90.00
_cell.angle_gamma   90.00
#
_symmetry.space_group_name_H-M   'P 1'
#
loop_
_entity.id
_entity.type
_entity.pdbx_description
1 polymer ?
#
loop_
_entity_poly.entity_id
_entity_poly.type
_entity_poly.pdbx_seq_one_letter_code
_entity_poly.pdbx_strand_id
1 'polypeptide(L)'
;MALVGRISPSQGTLMTLRTNLVFIQNALSVLKLKRDRLAEELTMLIKETSQRDRVEEQLVEIYNDYKTTLASLGLSKVHSVSHSTRKMMVAIKERSIMNVKVPLMEIKEKTSTAIIQDASLFKLVEKLKPVIEEWLNIATVETSIERIAYELTLVNRKVNAIEKVVIPSYQTQVKYIEDYLADEELEDFTRIKHLKSVLREERI
;
A
#
# COMPACT_ATOMS: atom_id res chain seq x y z
N MET A 1 -18.70 20.71 -10.04
CA MET A 1 -19.04 21.86 -10.92
C MET A 1 -18.51 23.21 -10.39
N ALA A 2 -17.45 23.29 -9.62
CA ALA A 2 -17.08 24.51 -8.89
C ALA A 2 -15.66 25.06 -9.14
N LEU A 3 -14.93 24.63 -10.15
CA LEU A 3 -13.55 25.10 -10.42
C LEU A 3 -13.36 25.82 -11.76
N VAL A 4 -14.39 25.92 -12.61
CA VAL A 4 -14.29 26.58 -13.93
C VAL A 4 -14.32 28.12 -13.83
N GLY A 5 -14.73 28.68 -12.70
CA GLY A 5 -15.09 30.10 -12.59
C GLY A 5 -13.97 31.12 -12.36
N ARG A 6 -12.67 30.77 -12.37
CA ARG A 6 -11.57 31.73 -12.05
C ARG A 6 -10.31 31.63 -12.93
N ILE A 7 -10.37 30.94 -14.04
CA ILE A 7 -9.19 30.83 -14.92
C ILE A 7 -9.34 31.91 -16.01
N SER A 8 -8.42 32.89 -16.05
CA SER A 8 -8.36 33.86 -17.13
C SER A 8 -8.01 33.13 -18.42
N PRO A 9 -8.88 33.21 -19.47
CA PRO A 9 -8.59 32.58 -20.75
C PRO A 9 -7.44 33.35 -21.42
N SER A 10 -6.31 32.68 -21.60
CA SER A 10 -5.16 33.20 -22.33
C SER A 10 -4.35 32.07 -22.94
N GLN A 11 -3.60 32.37 -23.99
CA GLN A 11 -2.69 31.40 -24.62
C GLN A 11 -1.67 30.79 -23.63
N GLY A 12 -1.12 31.60 -22.71
CA GLY A 12 -0.20 31.15 -21.67
C GLY A 12 -0.86 30.17 -20.71
N THR A 13 -2.11 30.45 -20.30
CA THR A 13 -2.90 29.56 -19.44
C THR A 13 -3.20 28.24 -20.14
N LEU A 14 -3.55 28.27 -21.42
CA LEU A 14 -3.80 27.07 -22.23
C LEU A 14 -2.56 26.17 -22.29
N MET A 15 -1.41 26.75 -22.57
CA MET A 15 -0.13 26.01 -22.63
C MET A 15 0.23 25.37 -21.30
N THR A 16 0.02 26.10 -20.20
CA THR A 16 0.25 25.58 -18.84
C THR A 16 -0.69 24.42 -18.53
N LEU A 17 -1.97 24.53 -18.84
CA LEU A 17 -2.94 23.46 -18.60
C LEU A 17 -2.63 22.21 -19.43
N ARG A 18 -2.24 22.36 -20.70
CA ARG A 18 -1.83 21.23 -21.55
C ARG A 18 -0.58 20.53 -20.97
N THR A 19 0.42 21.28 -20.54
CA THR A 19 1.63 20.74 -19.90
C THR A 19 1.30 19.99 -18.61
N ASN A 20 0.44 20.57 -17.77
CA ASN A 20 -0.02 19.93 -16.53
C ASN A 20 -0.82 18.64 -16.82
N LEU A 21 -1.64 18.64 -17.87
CA LEU A 21 -2.41 17.46 -18.26
C LEU A 21 -1.48 16.30 -18.67
N VAL A 22 -0.45 16.58 -19.48
CA VAL A 22 0.56 15.57 -19.84
C VAL A 22 1.31 15.07 -18.60
N PHE A 23 1.69 15.98 -17.70
CA PHE A 23 2.35 15.61 -16.45
C PHE A 23 1.46 14.70 -15.58
N ILE A 24 0.18 15.03 -15.43
CA ILE A 24 -0.79 14.24 -14.65
C ILE A 24 -1.00 12.86 -15.28
N GLN A 25 -1.06 12.76 -16.62
CA GLN A 25 -1.17 11.48 -17.32
C GLN A 25 0.06 10.60 -17.09
N ASN A 26 1.26 11.17 -17.13
CA ASN A 26 2.50 10.46 -16.82
C ASN A 26 2.54 10.02 -15.35
N ALA A 27 2.13 10.89 -14.42
CA ALA A 27 2.03 10.54 -13.01
C ALA A 27 1.01 9.40 -12.75
N LEU A 28 -0.12 9.41 -13.47
CA LEU A 28 -1.11 8.34 -13.42
C LEU A 28 -0.54 7.00 -13.87
N SER A 29 0.26 6.98 -14.95
CA SER A 29 0.89 5.75 -15.44
C SER A 29 1.84 5.15 -14.41
N VAL A 30 2.65 6.00 -13.73
CA VAL A 30 3.55 5.56 -12.64
C VAL A 30 2.77 5.02 -11.44
N LEU A 31 1.66 5.69 -11.07
CA LEU A 31 0.81 5.20 -9.97
C LEU A 31 0.13 3.87 -10.31
N LYS A 32 -0.30 3.66 -11.55
CA LYS A 32 -0.83 2.38 -12.03
C LYS A 32 0.23 1.28 -11.93
N LEU A 33 1.45 1.56 -12.38
CA LEU A 33 2.57 0.62 -12.24
C LEU A 33 2.86 0.27 -10.78
N LYS A 34 2.86 1.28 -9.87
CA LYS A 34 3.01 1.03 -8.42
C LYS A 34 1.90 0.14 -7.89
N ARG A 35 0.64 0.42 -8.26
CA ARG A 35 -0.52 -0.38 -7.87
C ARG A 35 -0.38 -1.84 -8.28
N ASP A 36 -0.02 -2.07 -9.55
CA ASP A 36 0.07 -3.42 -10.12
C ASP A 36 1.19 -4.23 -9.43
N ARG A 37 2.33 -3.59 -9.15
CA ARG A 37 3.43 -4.21 -8.40
C ARG A 37 3.05 -4.54 -6.96
N LEU A 38 2.32 -3.65 -6.27
CA LEU A 38 1.82 -3.95 -4.91
C LEU A 38 0.82 -5.10 -4.93
N ALA A 39 -0.01 -5.22 -5.97
CA ALA A 39 -0.96 -6.33 -6.11
C ALA A 39 -0.25 -7.68 -6.39
N GLU A 40 0.81 -7.67 -7.19
CA GLU A 40 1.66 -8.85 -7.42
C GLU A 40 2.30 -9.32 -6.11
N GLU A 41 2.91 -8.40 -5.35
CA GLU A 41 3.56 -8.69 -4.06
C GLU A 41 2.55 -9.23 -3.04
N LEU A 42 1.37 -8.60 -2.95
CA LEU A 42 0.29 -9.06 -2.08
C LEU A 42 -0.12 -10.50 -2.42
N THR A 43 -0.23 -10.82 -3.70
CA THR A 43 -0.60 -12.18 -4.16
C THR A 43 0.47 -13.22 -3.79
N MET A 44 1.76 -12.85 -3.84
CA MET A 44 2.85 -13.74 -3.40
C MET A 44 2.78 -13.99 -1.89
N LEU A 45 2.62 -12.95 -1.09
CA LEU A 45 2.53 -13.08 0.37
C LEU A 45 1.31 -13.89 0.82
N ILE A 46 0.16 -13.75 0.15
CA ILE A 46 -1.04 -14.56 0.45
C ILE A 46 -0.77 -16.05 0.23
N LYS A 47 0.02 -16.43 -0.78
CA LYS A 47 0.39 -17.83 -1.00
C LYS A 47 1.26 -18.39 0.13
N GLU A 48 2.13 -17.56 0.71
CA GLU A 48 2.98 -17.95 1.85
C GLU A 48 2.14 -18.21 3.12
N THR A 49 0.99 -17.55 3.28
CA THR A 49 0.12 -17.73 4.44
C THR A 49 -0.64 -19.08 4.44
N SER A 50 -0.61 -19.83 3.33
CA SER A 50 -1.30 -21.15 3.22
C SER A 50 -0.83 -22.19 4.26
N GLN A 51 0.31 -21.98 4.91
CA GLN A 51 0.84 -22.88 5.96
C GLN A 51 0.22 -22.61 7.35
N ARG A 52 -0.60 -21.58 7.51
CA ARG A 52 -1.19 -21.18 8.78
C ARG A 52 -1.97 -22.30 9.44
N ASP A 53 -2.89 -22.94 8.69
CA ASP A 53 -3.78 -23.99 9.22
C ASP A 53 -2.97 -25.16 9.81
N ARG A 54 -1.88 -25.53 9.14
CA ARG A 54 -0.97 -26.58 9.62
C ARG A 54 -0.30 -26.22 10.95
N VAL A 55 0.14 -24.96 11.10
CA VAL A 55 0.79 -24.49 12.33
C VAL A 55 -0.22 -24.39 13.46
N GLU A 56 -1.47 -23.99 13.17
CA GLU A 56 -2.57 -24.01 14.15
C GLU A 56 -2.88 -25.43 14.65
N GLU A 57 -2.95 -26.41 13.75
CA GLU A 57 -3.13 -27.82 14.12
C GLU A 57 -2.00 -28.35 15.03
N GLN A 58 -0.75 -28.04 14.70
CA GLN A 58 0.40 -28.40 15.52
C GLN A 58 0.36 -27.76 16.91
N LEU A 59 -0.10 -26.52 17.01
CA LEU A 59 -0.27 -25.85 18.31
C LEU A 59 -1.37 -26.49 19.15
N VAL A 60 -2.47 -26.89 18.53
CA VAL A 60 -3.56 -27.62 19.25
C VAL A 60 -3.02 -28.95 19.79
N GLU A 61 -2.22 -29.68 19.01
CA GLU A 61 -1.57 -30.92 19.46
C GLU A 61 -0.63 -30.67 20.65
N ILE A 62 0.24 -29.69 20.55
CA ILE A 62 1.17 -29.31 21.63
C ILE A 62 0.40 -28.86 22.88
N TYR A 63 -0.73 -28.15 22.71
CA TYR A 63 -1.54 -27.72 23.83
C TYR A 63 -2.19 -28.92 24.55
N ASN A 64 -2.58 -29.98 23.86
CA ASN A 64 -3.03 -31.22 24.46
C ASN A 64 -1.92 -31.97 25.22
N ASP A 65 -0.70 -32.03 24.65
CA ASP A 65 0.51 -32.53 25.33
C ASP A 65 0.81 -31.73 26.60
N TYR A 66 0.65 -30.40 26.56
CA TYR A 66 0.78 -29.53 27.72
C TYR A 66 -0.22 -29.83 28.80
N LYS A 67 -1.50 -30.03 28.47
CA LYS A 67 -2.54 -30.43 29.47
C LYS A 67 -2.19 -31.74 30.18
N THR A 68 -1.74 -32.73 29.44
CA THR A 68 -1.37 -34.03 30.03
C THR A 68 -0.14 -33.91 30.92
N THR A 69 0.87 -33.13 30.50
CA THR A 69 2.06 -32.85 31.30
C THR A 69 1.73 -32.05 32.56
N LEU A 70 0.84 -31.06 32.46
CA LEU A 70 0.37 -30.28 33.60
C LEU A 70 -0.38 -31.13 34.60
N ALA A 71 -1.23 -32.07 34.15
CA ALA A 71 -1.96 -33.01 35.03
C ALA A 71 -1.04 -33.96 35.76
N SER A 72 0.08 -34.37 35.14
CA SER A 72 1.05 -35.31 35.75
C SER A 72 2.02 -34.65 36.71
N LEU A 73 2.52 -33.44 36.42
CA LEU A 73 3.58 -32.77 37.19
C LEU A 73 3.08 -31.72 38.19
N GLY A 74 1.85 -31.25 37.97
CA GLY A 74 1.24 -30.17 38.74
C GLY A 74 1.74 -28.75 38.33
N LEU A 75 0.88 -27.77 38.59
CA LEU A 75 1.08 -26.38 38.21
C LEU A 75 2.37 -25.76 38.81
N SER A 76 2.61 -26.07 40.09
CA SER A 76 3.76 -25.49 40.83
C SER A 76 5.10 -25.83 40.19
N LYS A 77 5.27 -27.10 39.78
CA LYS A 77 6.54 -27.56 39.15
C LYS A 77 6.73 -26.98 37.76
N VAL A 78 5.66 -26.91 36.91
CA VAL A 78 5.68 -26.28 35.59
C VAL A 78 6.02 -24.82 35.70
N HIS A 79 5.45 -24.11 36.66
CA HIS A 79 5.71 -22.68 36.89
C HIS A 79 7.14 -22.41 37.34
N SER A 80 7.69 -23.24 38.25
CA SER A 80 9.09 -23.15 38.71
C SER A 80 10.08 -23.31 37.54
N VAL A 81 9.83 -24.30 36.66
CA VAL A 81 10.70 -24.53 35.48
C VAL A 81 10.56 -23.39 34.48
N SER A 82 9.34 -22.87 34.26
CA SER A 82 9.13 -21.72 33.38
C SER A 82 9.88 -20.47 33.81
N HIS A 83 9.95 -20.20 35.12
CA HIS A 83 10.72 -19.06 35.63
C HIS A 83 12.25 -19.26 35.52
N SER A 84 12.72 -20.49 35.58
CA SER A 84 14.15 -20.81 35.48
C SER A 84 14.63 -20.87 34.01
N THR A 85 13.72 -20.97 33.06
CA THR A 85 14.03 -21.08 31.64
C THR A 85 14.29 -19.68 31.04
N ARG A 86 15.35 -19.55 30.22
CA ARG A 86 15.67 -18.30 29.53
C ARG A 86 14.55 -17.97 28.52
N LYS A 87 14.06 -16.74 28.57
CA LYS A 87 13.04 -16.25 27.66
C LYS A 87 13.58 -16.09 26.24
N MET A 88 12.76 -16.37 25.25
CA MET A 88 13.05 -16.05 23.86
C MET A 88 13.03 -14.54 23.66
N MET A 89 14.05 -13.98 22.99
CA MET A 89 14.09 -12.57 22.61
C MET A 89 13.89 -12.43 21.12
N VAL A 90 12.85 -11.67 20.74
CA VAL A 90 12.53 -11.36 19.35
C VAL A 90 12.79 -9.88 19.09
N ALA A 91 13.55 -9.57 18.05
CA ALA A 91 13.77 -8.22 17.58
C ALA A 91 12.87 -7.95 16.37
N ILE A 92 12.20 -6.80 16.38
CA ILE A 92 11.42 -6.33 15.23
C ILE A 92 12.27 -5.31 14.49
N LYS A 93 12.62 -5.62 13.24
CA LYS A 93 13.26 -4.70 12.29
C LYS A 93 12.25 -4.21 11.27
N GLU A 94 12.52 -3.08 10.63
CA GLU A 94 11.71 -2.60 9.51
C GLU A 94 12.41 -2.96 8.19
N ARG A 95 11.65 -3.55 7.27
CA ARG A 95 12.01 -3.73 5.87
C ARG A 95 11.11 -2.86 5.01
N SER A 96 11.61 -2.31 3.91
CA SER A 96 10.80 -1.55 2.96
C SER A 96 10.52 -2.38 1.72
N ILE A 97 9.24 -2.53 1.39
CA ILE A 97 8.76 -3.14 0.13
C ILE A 97 7.99 -2.05 -0.62
N MET A 98 8.46 -1.63 -1.80
CA MET A 98 7.84 -0.57 -2.62
C MET A 98 7.51 0.72 -1.83
N ASN A 99 8.42 1.09 -0.92
CA ASN A 99 8.27 2.22 0.01
C ASN A 99 7.19 2.03 1.09
N VAL A 100 6.71 0.80 1.29
CA VAL A 100 5.86 0.41 2.41
C VAL A 100 6.74 -0.23 3.48
N LYS A 101 6.68 0.29 4.71
CA LYS A 101 7.42 -0.26 5.83
C LYS A 101 6.70 -1.49 6.36
N VAL A 102 7.34 -2.64 6.26
CA VAL A 102 6.84 -3.91 6.80
C VAL A 102 7.74 -4.40 7.92
N PRO A 103 7.21 -5.03 8.97
CA PRO A 103 8.03 -5.59 10.03
C PRO A 103 8.75 -6.84 9.55
N LEU A 104 9.94 -7.06 10.07
CA LEU A 104 10.69 -8.30 9.97
C LEU A 104 11.03 -8.74 11.39
N MET A 105 10.54 -9.89 11.81
CA MET A 105 10.84 -10.45 13.12
C MET A 105 12.06 -11.34 13.05
N GLU A 106 13.05 -11.08 13.90
CA GLU A 106 14.27 -11.89 14.03
C GLU A 106 14.40 -12.39 15.46
N ILE A 107 14.64 -13.70 15.63
CA ILE A 107 14.91 -14.29 16.93
C ILE A 107 16.37 -14.03 17.26
N LYS A 108 16.63 -13.19 18.28
CA LYS A 108 17.96 -12.90 18.77
C LYS A 108 18.49 -13.99 19.70
N GLU A 109 17.64 -14.45 20.62
CA GLU A 109 18.02 -15.49 21.56
C GLU A 109 16.95 -16.58 21.57
N LYS A 110 17.39 -17.83 21.40
CA LYS A 110 16.51 -18.99 21.50
C LYS A 110 16.37 -19.42 22.95
N THR A 111 15.20 -19.97 23.29
CA THR A 111 14.96 -20.55 24.62
C THR A 111 15.96 -21.66 24.92
N SER A 112 16.69 -21.60 26.06
CA SER A 112 17.59 -22.66 26.48
C SER A 112 16.81 -23.72 27.25
N THR A 113 16.98 -24.98 26.86
CA THR A 113 16.40 -26.17 27.53
C THR A 113 17.34 -26.83 28.52
N ALA A 114 18.55 -26.30 28.68
CA ALA A 114 19.60 -26.90 29.50
C ALA A 114 19.26 -27.09 31.00
N ILE A 115 18.27 -26.35 31.49
CA ILE A 115 17.85 -26.36 32.92
C ILE A 115 16.66 -27.31 33.15
N ILE A 116 16.04 -27.84 32.08
CA ILE A 116 14.86 -28.70 32.21
C ILE A 116 15.29 -30.13 32.49
N GLN A 117 15.12 -30.57 33.73
CA GLN A 117 15.46 -31.94 34.16
C GLN A 117 14.35 -32.97 33.86
N ASP A 118 13.11 -32.51 33.73
CA ASP A 118 11.95 -33.37 33.45
C ASP A 118 11.87 -33.71 31.95
N ALA A 119 11.87 -35.00 31.63
CA ALA A 119 11.82 -35.51 30.26
C ALA A 119 10.54 -35.14 29.54
N SER A 120 9.42 -35.04 30.26
CA SER A 120 8.13 -34.64 29.66
C SER A 120 8.08 -33.17 29.28
N LEU A 121 8.58 -32.29 30.17
CA LEU A 121 8.69 -30.85 29.89
C LEU A 121 9.75 -30.56 28.83
N PHE A 122 10.87 -31.30 28.84
CA PHE A 122 11.88 -31.16 27.81
C PHE A 122 11.33 -31.47 26.41
N LYS A 123 10.64 -32.61 26.24
CA LYS A 123 10.01 -32.98 24.97
C LYS A 123 8.97 -31.96 24.51
N LEU A 124 8.15 -31.44 25.42
CA LEU A 124 7.15 -30.42 25.11
C LEU A 124 7.83 -29.14 24.57
N VAL A 125 8.86 -28.64 25.24
CA VAL A 125 9.56 -27.40 24.83
C VAL A 125 10.29 -27.60 23.51
N GLU A 126 10.90 -28.77 23.29
CA GLU A 126 11.55 -29.07 22.00
C GLU A 126 10.57 -29.14 20.83
N LYS A 127 9.36 -29.65 21.03
CA LYS A 127 8.26 -29.59 20.03
C LYS A 127 7.76 -28.16 19.81
N LEU A 128 7.65 -27.36 20.87
CA LEU A 128 7.09 -26.01 20.83
C LEU A 128 8.00 -24.99 20.11
N LYS A 129 9.31 -25.10 20.27
CA LYS A 129 10.28 -24.16 19.68
C LYS A 129 10.11 -23.95 18.18
N PRO A 130 10.14 -24.98 17.31
CA PRO A 130 10.02 -24.80 15.89
C PRO A 130 8.65 -24.20 15.48
N VAL A 131 7.58 -24.61 16.19
CA VAL A 131 6.23 -24.11 15.91
C VAL A 131 6.09 -22.62 16.25
N ILE A 132 6.73 -22.15 17.33
CA ILE A 132 6.77 -20.71 17.62
C ILE A 132 7.57 -19.94 16.56
N GLU A 133 8.70 -20.50 16.09
CA GLU A 133 9.49 -19.88 15.02
C GLU A 133 8.67 -19.75 13.73
N GLU A 134 7.94 -20.80 13.35
CA GLU A 134 7.03 -20.76 12.19
C GLU A 134 5.89 -19.77 12.39
N TRP A 135 5.30 -19.73 13.60
CA TRP A 135 4.25 -18.75 13.89
C TRP A 135 4.72 -17.31 13.80
N LEU A 136 5.91 -17.00 14.31
CA LEU A 136 6.49 -15.65 14.18
C LEU A 136 6.70 -15.26 12.72
N ASN A 137 7.09 -16.21 11.85
CA ASN A 137 7.20 -15.97 10.43
C ASN A 137 5.83 -15.67 9.80
N ILE A 138 4.80 -16.45 10.13
CA ILE A 138 3.43 -16.23 9.66
C ILE A 138 2.92 -14.86 10.13
N ALA A 139 3.12 -14.49 11.39
CA ALA A 139 2.73 -13.18 11.92
C ALA A 139 3.43 -12.01 11.18
N THR A 140 4.70 -12.20 10.79
CA THR A 140 5.44 -11.23 9.96
C THR A 140 4.81 -11.07 8.58
N VAL A 141 4.46 -12.19 7.94
CA VAL A 141 3.81 -12.20 6.62
C VAL A 141 2.42 -11.58 6.69
N GLU A 142 1.60 -11.95 7.67
CA GLU A 142 0.25 -11.40 7.86
C GLU A 142 0.26 -9.88 8.07
N THR A 143 1.16 -9.39 8.93
CA THR A 143 1.31 -7.94 9.15
C THR A 143 1.80 -7.23 7.88
N SER A 144 2.64 -7.89 7.08
CA SER A 144 3.10 -7.36 5.80
C SER A 144 1.95 -7.28 4.78
N ILE A 145 1.10 -8.30 4.72
CA ILE A 145 -0.12 -8.33 3.90
C ILE A 145 -1.04 -7.16 4.28
N GLU A 146 -1.30 -6.97 5.58
CA GLU A 146 -2.17 -5.88 6.05
C GLU A 146 -1.65 -4.51 5.62
N ARG A 147 -0.36 -4.24 5.81
CA ARG A 147 0.27 -2.95 5.44
C ARG A 147 0.26 -2.72 3.93
N ILE A 148 0.57 -3.74 3.13
CA ILE A 148 0.57 -3.65 1.66
C ILE A 148 -0.86 -3.47 1.14
N ALA A 149 -1.85 -4.20 1.68
CA ALA A 149 -3.26 -4.06 1.31
C ALA A 149 -3.80 -2.66 1.62
N TYR A 150 -3.41 -2.09 2.76
CA TYR A 150 -3.76 -0.71 3.11
C TYR A 150 -3.18 0.30 2.11
N GLU A 151 -1.88 0.22 1.80
CA GLU A 151 -1.24 1.11 0.82
C GLU A 151 -1.84 0.93 -0.58
N LEU A 152 -2.12 -0.31 -1.01
CA LEU A 152 -2.80 -0.61 -2.27
C LEU A 152 -4.17 0.08 -2.35
N THR A 153 -4.93 0.07 -1.26
CA THR A 153 -6.21 0.77 -1.17
C THR A 153 -6.05 2.28 -1.35
N LEU A 154 -5.02 2.89 -0.72
CA LEU A 154 -4.73 4.31 -0.87
C LEU A 154 -4.30 4.66 -2.30
N VAL A 155 -3.44 3.86 -2.91
CA VAL A 155 -3.01 4.05 -4.30
C VAL A 155 -4.20 3.92 -5.27
N ASN A 156 -5.07 2.92 -5.08
CA ASN A 156 -6.29 2.77 -5.87
C ASN A 156 -7.21 3.99 -5.79
N ARG A 157 -7.39 4.55 -4.58
CA ARG A 157 -8.19 5.78 -4.42
C ARG A 157 -7.57 6.95 -5.18
N LYS A 158 -6.24 7.11 -5.12
CA LYS A 158 -5.52 8.17 -5.86
C LYS A 158 -5.65 7.98 -7.37
N VAL A 159 -5.43 6.77 -7.88
CA VAL A 159 -5.59 6.43 -9.30
C VAL A 159 -7.01 6.76 -9.79
N ASN A 160 -8.03 6.30 -9.05
CA ASN A 160 -9.43 6.54 -9.40
C ASN A 160 -9.79 8.04 -9.36
N ALA A 161 -9.29 8.80 -8.38
CA ALA A 161 -9.53 10.23 -8.29
C ALA A 161 -8.88 11.00 -9.46
N ILE A 162 -7.64 10.66 -9.82
CA ILE A 162 -6.96 11.30 -10.94
C ILE A 162 -7.66 10.96 -12.26
N GLU A 163 -7.98 9.69 -12.49
CA GLU A 163 -8.56 9.21 -13.75
C GLU A 163 -9.99 9.69 -13.97
N LYS A 164 -10.84 9.68 -12.92
CA LYS A 164 -12.26 9.98 -13.05
C LYS A 164 -12.63 11.44 -12.77
N VAL A 165 -11.78 12.18 -12.07
CA VAL A 165 -12.10 13.55 -11.65
C VAL A 165 -11.09 14.55 -12.20
N VAL A 166 -9.78 14.33 -11.94
CA VAL A 166 -8.76 15.33 -12.25
C VAL A 166 -8.58 15.46 -13.76
N ILE A 167 -8.33 14.37 -14.47
CA ILE A 167 -8.09 14.40 -15.93
C ILE A 167 -9.29 14.98 -16.69
N PRO A 168 -10.54 14.54 -16.48
CA PRO A 168 -11.70 15.13 -17.17
C PRO A 168 -11.91 16.61 -16.85
N SER A 169 -11.63 17.03 -15.60
CA SER A 169 -11.70 18.45 -15.22
C SER A 169 -10.69 19.30 -16.01
N TYR A 170 -9.45 18.84 -16.14
CA TYR A 170 -8.43 19.53 -16.94
C TYR A 170 -8.79 19.56 -18.42
N GLN A 171 -9.29 18.45 -18.97
CA GLN A 171 -9.74 18.38 -20.37
C GLN A 171 -10.87 19.37 -20.66
N THR A 172 -11.84 19.49 -19.74
CA THR A 172 -12.93 20.45 -19.87
C THR A 172 -12.41 21.88 -19.82
N GLN A 173 -11.46 22.18 -18.94
CA GLN A 173 -10.86 23.51 -18.85
C GLN A 173 -10.05 23.87 -20.10
N VAL A 174 -9.25 22.94 -20.62
CA VAL A 174 -8.50 23.12 -21.88
C VAL A 174 -9.46 23.43 -23.01
N LYS A 175 -10.51 22.62 -23.18
CA LYS A 175 -11.49 22.83 -24.23
C LYS A 175 -12.19 24.19 -24.11
N TYR A 176 -12.59 24.58 -22.89
CA TYR A 176 -13.22 25.89 -22.67
C TYR A 176 -12.33 27.07 -23.10
N ILE A 177 -11.02 27.00 -22.78
CA ILE A 177 -10.10 28.08 -23.19
C ILE A 177 -9.84 28.05 -24.70
N GLU A 178 -9.73 26.85 -25.30
CA GLU A 178 -9.57 26.70 -26.75
C GLU A 178 -10.77 27.31 -27.49
N ASP A 179 -11.98 26.99 -27.08
CA ASP A 179 -13.22 27.53 -27.66
C ASP A 179 -13.26 29.06 -27.50
N TYR A 180 -12.93 29.59 -26.31
CA TYR A 180 -12.86 31.03 -26.05
C TYR A 180 -11.87 31.78 -26.95
N LEU A 181 -10.65 31.26 -27.09
CA LEU A 181 -9.61 31.86 -27.93
C LEU A 181 -9.98 31.80 -29.41
N ALA A 182 -10.63 30.73 -29.85
CA ALA A 182 -11.11 30.62 -31.22
C ALA A 182 -12.23 31.67 -31.52
N ASP A 183 -13.13 31.92 -30.58
CA ASP A 183 -14.17 32.95 -30.71
C ASP A 183 -13.51 34.36 -30.75
N GLU A 184 -12.49 34.63 -29.92
CA GLU A 184 -11.76 35.90 -29.93
C GLU A 184 -11.03 36.14 -31.27
N GLU A 185 -10.37 35.10 -31.82
CA GLU A 185 -9.76 35.16 -33.15
C GLU A 185 -10.78 35.46 -34.27
N LEU A 186 -11.99 34.87 -34.21
CA LEU A 186 -13.05 35.13 -35.15
C LEU A 186 -13.60 36.58 -35.05
N GLU A 187 -13.73 37.10 -33.83
CA GLU A 187 -14.13 38.49 -33.62
C GLU A 187 -13.09 39.47 -34.25
N ASP A 188 -11.82 39.25 -33.97
CA ASP A 188 -10.75 40.07 -34.51
C ASP A 188 -10.71 40.02 -36.07
N PHE A 189 -10.85 38.83 -36.63
CA PHE A 189 -10.95 38.67 -38.07
C PHE A 189 -12.13 39.43 -38.65
N THR A 190 -13.29 39.39 -38.01
CA THR A 190 -14.49 40.10 -38.44
C THR A 190 -14.34 41.61 -38.36
N ARG A 191 -13.68 42.12 -37.29
CA ARG A 191 -13.34 43.57 -37.14
C ARG A 191 -12.40 44.03 -38.24
N ILE A 192 -11.34 43.26 -38.54
CA ILE A 192 -10.40 43.58 -39.62
C ILE A 192 -11.11 43.61 -41.00
N LYS A 193 -11.99 42.63 -41.24
CA LYS A 193 -12.77 42.58 -42.49
C LYS A 193 -13.71 43.78 -42.63
N HIS A 194 -14.37 44.19 -41.54
CA HIS A 194 -15.23 45.37 -41.54
C HIS A 194 -14.44 46.67 -41.79
N LEU A 195 -13.30 46.86 -41.12
CA LEU A 195 -12.39 48.00 -41.37
C LEU A 195 -11.95 48.06 -42.84
N LYS A 196 -11.58 46.92 -43.42
CA LYS A 196 -11.20 46.83 -44.82
C LYS A 196 -12.31 47.20 -45.79
N SER A 197 -13.60 46.88 -45.47
CA SER A 197 -14.73 47.28 -46.31
C SER A 197 -14.96 48.77 -46.23
N VAL A 198 -14.93 49.39 -45.05
CA VAL A 198 -15.07 50.84 -44.86
C VAL A 198 -13.98 51.62 -45.59
N LEU A 199 -12.70 51.23 -45.47
CA LEU A 199 -11.59 51.87 -46.17
C LEU A 199 -11.62 51.71 -47.69
N ARG A 200 -12.35 50.74 -48.23
CA ARG A 200 -12.60 50.60 -49.67
C ARG A 200 -13.69 51.54 -50.13
N GLU A 201 -14.73 51.75 -49.36
CA GLU A 201 -15.84 52.68 -49.69
C GLU A 201 -15.38 54.16 -49.66
N GLU A 202 -14.44 54.53 -48.75
CA GLU A 202 -13.89 55.86 -48.66
C GLU A 202 -12.89 56.20 -49.82
N ARG A 203 -12.47 55.22 -50.60
CA ARG A 203 -11.53 55.38 -51.74
C ARG A 203 -12.23 55.47 -53.09
N ILE A 204 -13.54 55.45 -53.17
CA ILE A 204 -14.36 55.67 -54.38
C ILE A 204 -15.02 57.05 -54.32
#